data_4a099b41884854a106e8ed261840d747
#
_entry.id   4a099b41884854a106e8ed261840d747
#
_cell.length_a   1.000
_cell.length_b   1.000
_cell.length_c   1.000
_cell.angle_alpha   90.00
_cell.angle_beta   90.00
_cell.angle_gamma   90.00
#
_symmetry.space_group_name_H-M   'P 1'
#
loop_
_entity.id
_entity.type
_entity.pdbx_description
1 polymer ?
#
loop_
_entity_poly.entity_id
_entity_poly.type
_entity_poly.pdbx_seq_one_letter_code
_entity_poly.pdbx_strand_id
1 'polypeptide(L)'
;MYGLFFEVKPKDGHLKNYLSEVDYLNPILSKYPGLTWIDRFSNLSDKDFLLSFQIWDSEESILSWRQDPEHQKAQMKGKKLHFDDYRIRVGKKVVKYESKKFSYFDEEKRKLESKYIVLINSTNELQDTSFTSFKSINREHAFTAMASTLDFESASKLISNFATLDAIVDATIYEVLRDYSMDDRDQSPN
;
A
#
# COMPACT_ATOMS: atom_id res chain seq x y z
N MET A 1 3.19 13.72 1.11
CA MET A 1 3.08 12.37 1.72
C MET A 1 2.76 11.36 0.64
N TYR A 2 3.40 10.21 0.69
CA TYR A 2 3.31 9.18 -0.35
C TYR A 2 2.96 7.83 0.30
N GLY A 3 2.14 7.04 -0.39
CA GLY A 3 1.86 5.65 -0.04
C GLY A 3 2.67 4.71 -0.93
N LEU A 4 3.37 3.76 -0.33
CA LEU A 4 3.98 2.63 -1.03
C LEU A 4 3.17 1.37 -0.72
N PHE A 5 2.61 0.77 -1.75
CA PHE A 5 1.81 -0.44 -1.70
C PHE A 5 2.61 -1.57 -2.35
N PHE A 6 3.13 -2.45 -1.54
CA PHE A 6 3.80 -3.67 -1.99
C PHE A 6 2.88 -4.85 -1.75
N GLU A 7 2.27 -5.30 -2.81
CA GLU A 7 1.42 -6.47 -2.87
C GLU A 7 2.29 -7.65 -3.30
N VAL A 8 2.30 -8.74 -2.55
CA VAL A 8 3.20 -9.87 -2.80
C VAL A 8 2.50 -11.20 -2.56
N LYS A 9 2.73 -12.13 -3.47
CA LYS A 9 2.37 -13.55 -3.34
C LYS A 9 3.66 -14.37 -3.21
N PRO A 10 4.02 -14.80 -1.99
CA PRO A 10 5.10 -15.76 -1.83
C PRO A 10 4.75 -17.08 -2.54
N LYS A 11 5.76 -17.79 -3.04
CA LYS A 11 5.62 -19.16 -3.53
C LYS A 11 5.12 -20.07 -2.42
N ASP A 12 4.46 -21.16 -2.78
CA ASP A 12 4.02 -22.16 -1.82
C ASP A 12 5.16 -22.59 -0.88
N GLY A 13 4.90 -22.57 0.42
CA GLY A 13 5.88 -22.84 1.47
C GLY A 13 6.92 -21.73 1.74
N HIS A 14 6.95 -20.63 0.96
CA HIS A 14 7.95 -19.56 1.10
C HIS A 14 7.51 -18.37 1.97
N LEU A 15 6.30 -18.36 2.51
CA LEU A 15 5.82 -17.27 3.39
C LEU A 15 6.77 -17.03 4.57
N LYS A 16 7.26 -18.11 5.22
CA LYS A 16 8.20 -18.00 6.33
C LYS A 16 9.52 -17.35 5.92
N ASN A 17 10.01 -17.65 4.73
CA ASN A 17 11.24 -17.03 4.19
C ASN A 17 11.05 -15.53 3.97
N TYR A 18 9.91 -15.12 3.39
CA TYR A 18 9.56 -13.71 3.22
C TYR A 18 9.49 -12.99 4.59
N LEU A 19 8.81 -13.56 5.57
CA LEU A 19 8.72 -12.96 6.91
C LEU A 19 10.08 -12.88 7.61
N SER A 20 10.99 -13.83 7.39
CA SER A 20 12.36 -13.76 7.92
C SER A 20 13.17 -12.62 7.29
N GLU A 21 13.01 -12.35 5.98
CA GLU A 21 13.64 -11.17 5.34
C GLU A 21 13.02 -9.86 5.87
N VAL A 22 11.72 -9.85 6.16
CA VAL A 22 11.03 -8.73 6.81
C VAL A 22 11.63 -8.45 8.20
N ASP A 23 11.79 -9.48 9.04
CA ASP A 23 12.36 -9.34 10.39
C ASP A 23 13.80 -8.84 10.33
N TYR A 24 14.58 -9.31 9.37
CA TYR A 24 15.93 -8.83 9.13
C TYR A 24 15.98 -7.34 8.74
N LEU A 25 15.09 -6.91 7.86
CA LEU A 25 15.05 -5.53 7.35
C LEU A 25 14.38 -4.53 8.31
N ASN A 26 13.49 -4.97 9.18
CA ASN A 26 12.74 -4.07 10.07
C ASN A 26 13.62 -3.11 10.90
N PRO A 27 14.75 -3.54 11.53
CA PRO A 27 15.63 -2.64 12.29
C PRO A 27 16.31 -1.58 11.42
N ILE A 28 16.53 -1.87 10.15
CA ILE A 28 17.12 -0.94 9.18
C ILE A 28 16.05 0.04 8.71
N LEU A 29 14.93 -0.49 8.25
CA LEU A 29 13.80 0.27 7.71
C LEU A 29 13.21 1.23 8.74
N SER A 30 13.08 0.81 10.01
CA SER A 30 12.51 1.65 11.09
C SER A 30 13.33 2.92 11.37
N LYS A 31 14.59 2.94 10.98
CA LYS A 31 15.50 4.08 11.14
C LYS A 31 15.66 4.87 9.83
N TYR A 32 14.99 4.45 8.76
CA TYR A 32 15.21 5.04 7.45
C TYR A 32 14.54 6.42 7.36
N PRO A 33 15.28 7.45 6.92
CA PRO A 33 14.74 8.79 6.81
C PRO A 33 13.49 8.82 5.92
N GLY A 34 12.47 9.54 6.36
CA GLY A 34 11.24 9.76 5.61
C GLY A 34 10.16 8.68 5.76
N LEU A 35 10.47 7.49 6.32
CA LEU A 35 9.42 6.54 6.69
C LEU A 35 8.65 7.07 7.90
N THR A 36 7.35 7.27 7.75
CA THR A 36 6.49 7.78 8.83
C THR A 36 5.60 6.70 9.42
N TRP A 37 5.27 5.67 8.66
CA TRP A 37 4.44 4.56 9.12
C TRP A 37 4.56 3.35 8.21
N ILE A 38 4.41 2.15 8.78
CA ILE A 38 4.35 0.87 8.09
C ILE A 38 3.47 -0.14 8.82
N ASP A 39 2.70 -0.91 8.05
CA ASP A 39 2.05 -2.13 8.53
C ASP A 39 1.97 -3.18 7.42
N ARG A 40 1.71 -4.43 7.83
CA ARG A 40 1.54 -5.56 6.92
C ARG A 40 0.21 -6.23 7.18
N PHE A 41 -0.40 -6.66 6.08
CA PHE A 41 -1.76 -7.18 6.09
C PHE A 41 -1.84 -8.47 5.28
N SER A 42 -2.63 -9.41 5.77
CA SER A 42 -3.02 -10.61 5.03
C SER A 42 -4.32 -10.33 4.30
N ASN A 43 -4.41 -10.72 3.04
CA ASN A 43 -5.65 -10.65 2.28
C ASN A 43 -6.67 -11.64 2.85
N LEU A 44 -7.92 -11.21 3.02
CA LEU A 44 -8.96 -12.04 3.62
C LEU A 44 -9.53 -13.07 2.67
N SER A 45 -9.48 -12.82 1.36
CA SER A 45 -9.97 -13.73 0.31
C SER A 45 -8.88 -14.69 -0.21
N ASP A 46 -7.60 -14.28 -0.16
CA ASP A 46 -6.44 -15.09 -0.57
C ASP A 46 -5.32 -14.91 0.47
N LYS A 47 -5.25 -15.86 1.41
CA LYS A 47 -4.31 -15.80 2.55
C LYS A 47 -2.83 -15.84 2.15
N ASP A 48 -2.54 -16.29 0.94
CA ASP A 48 -1.19 -16.31 0.39
C ASP A 48 -0.76 -14.95 -0.15
N PHE A 49 -1.71 -14.02 -0.26
CA PHE A 49 -1.46 -12.68 -0.76
C PHE A 49 -1.35 -11.67 0.40
N LEU A 50 -0.25 -10.94 0.43
CA LEU A 50 0.07 -9.99 1.48
C LEU A 50 0.17 -8.57 0.91
N LEU A 51 -0.20 -7.57 1.73
CA LEU A 51 0.04 -6.16 1.48
C LEU A 51 1.00 -5.61 2.54
N SER A 52 2.16 -5.09 2.13
CA SER A 52 2.96 -4.18 2.95
C SER A 52 2.63 -2.75 2.53
N PHE A 53 1.97 -2.01 3.42
CA PHE A 53 1.63 -0.61 3.19
C PHE A 53 2.51 0.29 4.04
N GLN A 54 3.11 1.29 3.39
CA GLN A 54 4.05 2.22 4.01
C GLN A 54 3.67 3.65 3.68
N ILE A 55 3.87 4.57 4.61
CA ILE A 55 3.68 6.01 4.41
C ILE A 55 5.04 6.70 4.52
N TRP A 56 5.36 7.48 3.50
CA TRP A 56 6.62 8.20 3.35
C TRP A 56 6.39 9.71 3.21
N ASP A 57 7.35 10.50 3.63
CA ASP A 57 7.31 11.96 3.48
C ASP A 57 7.52 12.41 2.03
N SER A 58 8.38 11.71 1.29
CA SER A 58 8.76 12.05 -0.09
C SER A 58 8.95 10.81 -0.96
N GLU A 59 8.96 11.02 -2.27
CA GLU A 59 9.25 9.98 -3.25
C GLU A 59 10.76 9.66 -3.27
N GLU A 60 11.60 10.65 -3.01
CA GLU A 60 13.05 10.51 -2.89
C GLU A 60 13.42 9.56 -1.75
N SER A 61 12.72 9.63 -0.61
CA SER A 61 12.92 8.71 0.52
C SER A 61 12.58 7.27 0.14
N ILE A 62 11.51 7.05 -0.64
CA ILE A 62 11.16 5.73 -1.20
C ILE A 62 12.27 5.22 -2.12
N LEU A 63 12.78 6.07 -3.02
CA LEU A 63 13.86 5.72 -3.94
C LEU A 63 15.15 5.38 -3.20
N SER A 64 15.49 6.17 -2.19
CA SER A 64 16.65 5.93 -1.33
C SER A 64 16.56 4.57 -0.62
N TRP A 65 15.41 4.24 -0.03
CA TRP A 65 15.16 2.93 0.56
C TRP A 65 15.26 1.79 -0.46
N ARG A 66 14.73 1.99 -1.67
CA ARG A 66 14.86 1.00 -2.74
C ARG A 66 16.31 0.70 -3.09
N GLN A 67 17.19 1.69 -3.03
CA GLN A 67 18.61 1.60 -3.35
C GLN A 67 19.47 1.16 -2.17
N ASP A 68 18.91 0.99 -0.98
CA ASP A 68 19.63 0.47 0.18
C ASP A 68 20.24 -0.91 -0.13
N PRO A 69 21.54 -1.14 0.13
CA PRO A 69 22.23 -2.39 -0.24
C PRO A 69 21.61 -3.64 0.38
N GLU A 70 21.14 -3.57 1.64
CA GLU A 70 20.52 -4.73 2.29
C GLU A 70 19.12 -4.99 1.72
N HIS A 71 18.37 -3.91 1.44
CA HIS A 71 17.08 -4.03 0.78
C HIS A 71 17.22 -4.56 -0.65
N GLN A 72 18.24 -4.14 -1.42
CA GLN A 72 18.49 -4.70 -2.76
C GLN A 72 18.79 -6.20 -2.73
N LYS A 73 19.53 -6.69 -1.73
CA LYS A 73 19.75 -8.14 -1.56
C LYS A 73 18.44 -8.87 -1.33
N ALA A 74 17.58 -8.34 -0.45
CA ALA A 74 16.26 -8.92 -0.17
C ALA A 74 15.34 -8.87 -1.40
N GLN A 75 15.34 -7.76 -2.17
CA GLN A 75 14.61 -7.68 -3.45
C GLN A 75 15.05 -8.75 -4.45
N MET A 76 16.37 -8.96 -4.59
CA MET A 76 16.89 -10.00 -5.49
C MET A 76 16.50 -11.42 -5.04
N LYS A 77 16.58 -11.72 -3.73
CA LYS A 77 16.15 -13.00 -3.17
C LYS A 77 14.64 -13.19 -3.39
N GLY A 78 13.84 -12.18 -3.04
CA GLY A 78 12.40 -12.20 -3.25
C GLY A 78 12.04 -12.57 -4.67
N LYS A 79 12.53 -11.79 -5.64
CA LYS A 79 12.24 -11.97 -7.06
C LYS A 79 12.70 -13.33 -7.60
N LYS A 80 13.90 -13.79 -7.24
CA LYS A 80 14.48 -15.00 -7.83
C LYS A 80 13.98 -16.28 -7.14
N LEU A 81 13.75 -16.24 -5.83
CA LEU A 81 13.59 -17.45 -5.02
C LEU A 81 12.22 -17.57 -4.36
N HIS A 82 11.67 -16.46 -3.84
CA HIS A 82 10.60 -16.52 -2.87
C HIS A 82 9.23 -16.07 -3.37
N PHE A 83 9.16 -15.22 -4.40
CA PHE A 83 7.89 -14.68 -4.88
C PHE A 83 7.40 -15.40 -6.12
N ASP A 84 6.11 -15.70 -6.12
CA ASP A 84 5.36 -16.16 -7.28
C ASP A 84 4.89 -14.96 -8.10
N ASP A 85 4.42 -13.91 -7.41
CA ASP A 85 4.04 -12.63 -8.02
C ASP A 85 4.23 -11.48 -7.03
N TYR A 86 4.40 -10.27 -7.55
CA TYR A 86 4.29 -9.02 -6.79
C TYR A 86 3.90 -7.83 -7.67
N ARG A 87 3.27 -6.85 -7.04
CA ARG A 87 2.97 -5.55 -7.62
C ARG A 87 3.39 -4.44 -6.65
N ILE A 88 3.99 -3.40 -7.18
CA ILE A 88 4.38 -2.21 -6.42
C ILE A 88 3.68 -1.00 -7.01
N ARG A 89 2.98 -0.27 -6.15
CA ARG A 89 2.36 0.99 -6.51
C ARG A 89 2.85 2.08 -5.57
N VAL A 90 3.20 3.23 -6.13
CA VAL A 90 3.53 4.44 -5.38
C VAL A 90 2.49 5.47 -5.71
N GLY A 91 1.84 6.01 -4.69
CA GLY A 91 0.79 7.00 -4.83
C GLY A 91 1.03 8.24 -3.98
N LYS A 92 0.71 9.42 -4.54
CA LYS A 92 0.70 10.68 -3.82
C LYS A 92 -0.66 10.87 -3.14
N LYS A 93 -0.66 11.15 -1.84
CA LYS A 93 -1.89 11.42 -1.10
C LYS A 93 -2.55 12.70 -1.61
N VAL A 94 -3.81 12.60 -2.05
CA VAL A 94 -4.59 13.73 -2.59
C VAL A 94 -5.85 14.03 -1.78
N VAL A 95 -6.40 13.05 -1.03
CA VAL A 95 -7.49 13.26 -0.09
C VAL A 95 -7.23 12.45 1.18
N LYS A 96 -7.58 12.99 2.32
CA LYS A 96 -7.66 12.30 3.61
C LYS A 96 -9.03 12.57 4.22
N TYR A 97 -9.71 11.51 4.67
CA TYR A 97 -10.86 11.56 5.55
C TYR A 97 -10.46 11.05 6.92
N GLU A 98 -10.62 11.86 7.93
CA GLU A 98 -10.29 11.54 9.31
C GLU A 98 -11.08 12.46 10.24
N SER A 99 -11.51 11.95 11.40
CA SER A 99 -12.29 12.72 12.38
C SER A 99 -13.53 13.40 11.77
N LYS A 100 -14.22 12.68 10.87
CA LYS A 100 -15.44 13.14 10.14
C LYS A 100 -15.21 14.37 9.24
N LYS A 101 -13.97 14.59 8.79
CA LYS A 101 -13.59 15.70 7.89
C LYS A 101 -12.78 15.22 6.71
N PHE A 102 -13.02 15.86 5.56
CA PHE A 102 -12.19 15.70 4.37
C PHE A 102 -11.12 16.79 4.32
N SER A 103 -9.90 16.41 3.98
CA SER A 103 -8.79 17.31 3.65
C SER A 103 -8.31 16.99 2.25
N TYR A 104 -8.15 18.00 1.41
CA TYR A 104 -7.74 17.88 0.01
C TYR A 104 -6.34 18.47 -0.15
N PHE A 105 -5.52 17.82 -0.99
CA PHE A 105 -4.14 18.20 -1.24
C PHE A 105 -3.89 18.34 -2.74
N ASP A 106 -3.16 19.36 -3.15
CA ASP A 106 -2.67 19.57 -4.53
C ASP A 106 -3.76 19.49 -5.62
N GLU A 107 -4.95 20.04 -5.37
CA GLU A 107 -6.10 19.98 -6.30
C GLU A 107 -5.78 20.51 -7.69
N GLU A 108 -5.01 21.59 -7.77
CA GLU A 108 -4.63 22.25 -9.03
C GLU A 108 -3.65 21.43 -9.89
N LYS A 109 -3.03 20.37 -9.33
CA LYS A 109 -1.99 19.57 -10.00
C LYS A 109 -2.46 18.18 -10.42
N ARG A 110 -3.75 17.86 -10.26
CA ARG A 110 -4.28 16.56 -10.65
C ARG A 110 -4.27 16.37 -12.16
N LYS A 111 -3.78 15.22 -12.61
CA LYS A 111 -3.81 14.86 -14.02
C LYS A 111 -5.18 14.27 -14.38
N LEU A 112 -5.72 14.59 -15.55
CA LEU A 112 -7.02 14.11 -16.01
C LEU A 112 -7.07 12.58 -16.21
N GLU A 113 -5.95 11.93 -16.49
CA GLU A 113 -5.86 10.49 -16.80
C GLU A 113 -5.14 9.69 -15.71
N SER A 114 -5.18 10.14 -14.46
CA SER A 114 -4.54 9.43 -13.35
C SER A 114 -5.41 8.28 -12.85
N LYS A 115 -4.77 7.17 -12.48
CA LYS A 115 -5.37 6.10 -11.67
C LYS A 115 -5.28 6.48 -10.20
N TYR A 116 -6.22 5.98 -9.40
CA TYR A 116 -6.27 6.25 -7.97
C TYR A 116 -6.40 4.97 -7.17
N ILE A 117 -5.85 4.99 -5.96
CA ILE A 117 -6.07 3.97 -4.92
C ILE A 117 -6.90 4.63 -3.83
N VAL A 118 -8.02 4.00 -3.50
CA VAL A 118 -8.80 4.31 -2.29
C VAL A 118 -8.41 3.32 -1.22
N LEU A 119 -7.95 3.80 -0.08
CA LEU A 119 -7.61 3.01 1.09
C LEU A 119 -8.51 3.42 2.25
N ILE A 120 -9.19 2.46 2.86
CA ILE A 120 -10.08 2.67 4.01
C ILE A 120 -9.57 1.83 5.17
N ASN A 121 -9.22 2.46 6.28
CA ASN A 121 -8.85 1.78 7.52
C ASN A 121 -10.07 1.70 8.44
N SER A 122 -10.30 0.53 9.03
CA SER A 122 -11.48 0.24 9.84
C SER A 122 -11.17 -0.68 11.01
N THR A 123 -12.07 -0.70 11.99
CA THR A 123 -12.01 -1.63 13.14
C THR A 123 -12.61 -3.00 12.84
N ASN A 124 -13.38 -3.11 11.76
CA ASN A 124 -14.03 -4.34 11.28
C ASN A 124 -13.77 -4.52 9.78
N GLU A 125 -13.91 -5.75 9.29
CA GLU A 125 -13.88 -6.03 7.86
C GLU A 125 -14.96 -5.25 7.11
N LEU A 126 -14.58 -4.61 6.01
CA LEU A 126 -15.51 -3.94 5.10
C LEU A 126 -16.09 -4.96 4.13
N GLN A 127 -17.40 -5.21 4.24
CA GLN A 127 -18.15 -6.17 3.41
C GLN A 127 -18.63 -5.50 2.11
N ASP A 128 -17.71 -5.24 1.16
CA ASP A 128 -18.03 -4.66 -0.13
C ASP A 128 -17.12 -5.21 -1.22
N THR A 129 -17.70 -5.72 -2.30
CA THR A 129 -16.99 -6.37 -3.41
C THR A 129 -16.16 -5.42 -4.28
N SER A 130 -16.35 -4.10 -4.13
CA SER A 130 -15.53 -3.08 -4.81
C SER A 130 -14.13 -3.00 -4.21
N PHE A 131 -13.92 -3.59 -3.03
CA PHE A 131 -12.66 -3.56 -2.30
C PHE A 131 -12.05 -4.94 -2.12
N THR A 132 -10.73 -4.98 -2.14
CA THR A 132 -9.98 -6.09 -1.57
C THR A 132 -9.75 -5.79 -0.09
N SER A 133 -10.22 -6.67 0.79
CA SER A 133 -10.12 -6.50 2.24
C SER A 133 -8.94 -7.26 2.82
N PHE A 134 -8.25 -6.61 3.75
CA PHE A 134 -7.03 -7.10 4.40
C PHE A 134 -7.15 -6.95 5.92
N LYS A 135 -6.50 -7.85 6.66
CA LYS A 135 -6.37 -7.79 8.11
C LYS A 135 -4.91 -7.60 8.51
N SER A 136 -4.64 -6.67 9.41
CA SER A 136 -3.27 -6.46 9.94
C SER A 136 -2.74 -7.76 10.58
N ILE A 137 -1.46 -8.05 10.28
CA ILE A 137 -0.73 -9.17 10.89
C ILE A 137 -0.23 -8.78 12.29
N ASN A 138 -0.02 -7.47 12.53
CA ASN A 138 0.64 -6.95 13.73
C ASN A 138 -0.34 -6.37 14.75
N ARG A 139 -1.57 -6.01 14.33
CA ARG A 139 -2.53 -5.29 15.16
C ARG A 139 -3.89 -6.00 15.15
N GLU A 140 -4.43 -6.23 16.33
CA GLU A 140 -5.80 -6.73 16.48
C GLU A 140 -6.81 -5.65 16.06
N HIS A 141 -7.96 -6.08 15.53
CA HIS A 141 -9.05 -5.21 15.09
C HIS A 141 -8.64 -4.09 14.14
N ALA A 142 -7.59 -4.32 13.34
CA ALA A 142 -7.11 -3.39 12.32
C ALA A 142 -7.28 -4.02 10.93
N PHE A 143 -8.19 -3.44 10.17
CA PHE A 143 -8.50 -3.86 8.81
C PHE A 143 -8.21 -2.70 7.85
N THR A 144 -7.87 -3.05 6.62
CA THR A 144 -7.78 -2.08 5.52
C THR A 144 -8.48 -2.65 4.30
N ALA A 145 -9.23 -1.81 3.60
CA ALA A 145 -9.88 -2.14 2.35
C ALA A 145 -9.29 -1.24 1.25
N MET A 146 -8.91 -1.85 0.13
CA MET A 146 -8.22 -1.17 -0.97
C MET A 146 -8.98 -1.37 -2.27
N ALA A 147 -9.25 -0.28 -2.98
CA ALA A 147 -9.83 -0.28 -4.32
C ALA A 147 -8.97 0.54 -5.28
N SER A 148 -9.04 0.23 -6.57
CA SER A 148 -8.41 1.01 -7.64
C SER A 148 -9.48 1.60 -8.53
N THR A 149 -9.34 2.87 -8.94
CA THR A 149 -10.22 3.54 -9.87
C THR A 149 -9.43 4.19 -11.00
N LEU A 150 -10.11 4.43 -12.13
CA LEU A 150 -9.50 5.04 -13.32
C LEU A 150 -9.60 6.58 -13.34
N ASP A 151 -10.34 7.14 -12.39
CA ASP A 151 -10.57 8.59 -12.27
C ASP A 151 -10.83 8.99 -10.82
N PHE A 152 -10.72 10.31 -10.57
CA PHE A 152 -10.88 10.89 -9.24
C PHE A 152 -12.34 10.91 -8.76
N GLU A 153 -13.31 11.06 -9.66
CA GLU A 153 -14.73 11.09 -9.32
C GLU A 153 -15.16 9.75 -8.72
N SER A 154 -14.81 8.65 -9.40
CA SER A 154 -15.04 7.28 -8.91
C SER A 154 -14.40 7.04 -7.54
N ALA A 155 -13.15 7.50 -7.34
CA ALA A 155 -12.45 7.39 -6.06
C ALA A 155 -13.17 8.18 -4.96
N SER A 156 -13.60 9.42 -5.25
CA SER A 156 -14.32 10.29 -4.32
C SER A 156 -15.68 9.72 -3.94
N LYS A 157 -16.38 9.12 -4.88
CA LYS A 157 -17.66 8.45 -4.63
C LYS A 157 -17.50 7.25 -3.71
N LEU A 158 -16.47 6.42 -3.94
CA LEU A 158 -16.17 5.28 -3.08
C LEU A 158 -15.93 5.73 -1.64
N ILE A 159 -15.02 6.68 -1.41
CA ILE A 159 -14.72 7.13 -0.04
C ILE A 159 -15.93 7.75 0.65
N SER A 160 -16.77 8.50 -0.08
CA SER A 160 -17.96 9.17 0.47
C SER A 160 -19.03 8.17 0.90
N ASN A 161 -19.18 7.04 0.21
CA ASN A 161 -20.16 6.00 0.54
C ASN A 161 -19.89 5.35 1.89
N PHE A 162 -18.62 5.31 2.33
CA PHE A 162 -18.21 4.63 3.56
C PHE A 162 -17.84 5.58 4.70
N ALA A 163 -17.57 6.84 4.41
CA ALA A 163 -17.11 7.83 5.38
C ALA A 163 -18.04 8.02 6.61
N THR A 164 -19.33 7.67 6.46
CA THR A 164 -20.33 7.81 7.55
C THR A 164 -20.42 6.59 8.47
N LEU A 165 -19.75 5.49 8.14
CA LEU A 165 -19.80 4.28 8.97
C LEU A 165 -18.94 4.43 10.22
N ASP A 166 -19.47 4.08 11.38
CA ASP A 166 -18.77 4.21 12.68
C ASP A 166 -17.51 3.34 12.78
N ALA A 167 -17.42 2.24 12.01
CA ALA A 167 -16.26 1.37 11.97
C ALA A 167 -15.05 2.00 11.25
N ILE A 168 -15.23 3.08 10.49
CA ILE A 168 -14.16 3.72 9.72
C ILE A 168 -13.30 4.59 10.64
N VAL A 169 -12.02 4.28 10.68
CA VAL A 169 -11.00 5.05 11.41
C VAL A 169 -10.55 6.24 10.56
N ASP A 170 -10.16 5.95 9.34
CA ASP A 170 -9.78 6.94 8.33
C ASP A 170 -9.87 6.36 6.91
N ALA A 171 -9.86 7.24 5.92
CA ALA A 171 -9.75 6.85 4.53
C ALA A 171 -8.89 7.83 3.74
N THR A 172 -8.20 7.35 2.72
CA THR A 172 -7.25 8.15 1.94
C THR A 172 -7.36 7.80 0.45
N ILE A 173 -7.32 8.83 -0.40
CA ILE A 173 -7.15 8.65 -1.85
C ILE A 173 -5.70 9.00 -2.20
N TYR A 174 -5.07 8.10 -2.94
CA TYR A 174 -3.74 8.28 -3.51
C TYR A 174 -3.83 8.35 -5.03
N GLU A 175 -3.27 9.39 -5.64
CA GLU A 175 -3.00 9.45 -7.08
C GLU A 175 -1.81 8.55 -7.40
N VAL A 176 -1.98 7.58 -8.29
CA VAL A 176 -0.93 6.61 -8.63
C VAL A 176 0.10 7.30 -9.53
N LEU A 177 1.34 7.35 -9.07
CA LEU A 177 2.47 7.89 -9.80
C LEU A 177 3.28 6.81 -10.53
N ARG A 178 3.36 5.60 -9.92
CA ARG A 178 4.03 4.42 -10.47
C ARG A 178 3.24 3.18 -10.14
N ASP A 179 3.19 2.28 -11.11
CA ASP A 179 2.51 0.99 -11.01
C ASP A 179 3.31 -0.02 -11.83
N TYR A 180 3.95 -0.97 -11.19
CA TYR A 180 4.76 -1.99 -11.85
C TYR A 180 4.71 -3.32 -11.08
N SER A 181 4.90 -4.41 -11.82
CA SER A 181 4.82 -5.77 -11.29
C SER A 181 6.10 -6.55 -11.54
N MET A 182 6.05 -7.84 -11.29
CA MET A 182 7.15 -8.76 -11.57
C MET A 182 7.45 -8.83 -13.08
N ASP A 183 6.42 -8.83 -13.91
CA ASP A 183 6.51 -8.99 -15.37
C ASP A 183 6.47 -7.65 -16.10
N ASP A 184 5.67 -6.67 -15.61
CA ASP A 184 5.61 -5.31 -16.15
C ASP A 184 6.50 -4.37 -15.34
N ARG A 185 7.64 -3.98 -15.93
CA ARG A 185 8.69 -3.18 -15.28
C ARG A 185 8.82 -1.75 -15.85
N ASP A 186 7.95 -1.33 -16.76
CA ASP A 186 8.09 -0.05 -17.49
C ASP A 186 8.20 1.16 -16.57
N GLN A 187 7.46 1.17 -15.45
CA GLN A 187 7.50 2.24 -14.46
C GLN A 187 8.43 1.96 -13.26
N SER A 188 9.19 0.86 -13.32
CA SER A 188 10.16 0.55 -12.27
C SER A 188 11.31 1.55 -12.30
N PRO A 189 11.65 2.20 -11.16
CA PRO A 189 12.86 3.04 -11.12
C PRO A 189 14.11 2.17 -11.32
N ASN A 190 15.12 2.75 -11.96
CA ASN A 190 16.44 2.15 -12.16
C ASN A 190 17.19 1.97 -10.84
#